data_2e3f56b322a99f187b6c16a0fbc20eb1
#
_entry.id   2e3f56b322a99f187b6c16a0fbc20eb1
#
_cell.length_a   1.000
_cell.length_b   1.000
_cell.length_c   1.000
_cell.angle_alpha   90.00
_cell.angle_beta   90.00
_cell.angle_gamma   90.00
#
_symmetry.space_group_name_H-M   'P 1'
#
loop_
_entity.id
_entity.type
_entity.pdbx_description
1 polymer ?
#
loop_
_entity_poly.entity_id
_entity_poly.type
_entity_poly.pdbx_seq_one_letter_code
_entity_poly.pdbx_strand_id
1 'polypeptide(L)'
;MKLLDIQSTRAPTPGAVAAAVVNTAQLVLRLVRAAVRRQHPVNLSVTQLRALDYVSANPGTSLSAVADYVGLALPSASVLVDGLARRALVARLVASGDRRRLQLRVTPAGSAALRKVLAAARAEVAGRLADLTPRERALVALALARISAALAPRGHAARSHGR
;
A
#
# COMPACT_ATOMS: atom_id res chain seq x y z
N MET A 1 10.34 25.64 -8.20
CA MET A 1 11.03 24.33 -8.15
C MET A 1 11.61 24.10 -9.55
N LYS A 2 12.93 24.26 -9.72
CA LYS A 2 13.61 24.12 -11.03
C LYS A 2 13.38 22.69 -11.52
N LEU A 3 12.77 22.56 -12.71
CA LEU A 3 12.81 21.35 -13.51
C LEU A 3 14.28 20.93 -13.64
N LEU A 4 14.57 19.69 -13.27
CA LEU A 4 15.87 19.08 -13.51
C LEU A 4 16.21 19.29 -14.99
N ASP A 5 17.31 20.00 -15.20
CA ASP A 5 17.85 20.30 -16.53
C ASP A 5 18.22 18.98 -17.20
N ILE A 6 17.33 18.50 -18.08
CA ILE A 6 17.49 17.21 -18.80
C ILE A 6 18.64 17.32 -19.84
N GLN A 7 19.31 18.45 -19.90
CA GLN A 7 20.45 18.68 -20.80
C GLN A 7 21.80 18.21 -20.24
N SER A 8 21.85 17.64 -19.03
CA SER A 8 23.07 16.99 -18.57
C SER A 8 23.25 15.65 -19.28
N THR A 9 24.22 15.57 -20.16
CA THR A 9 24.54 14.47 -21.10
C THR A 9 24.87 13.13 -20.41
N ARG A 10 24.79 13.06 -19.08
CA ARG A 10 25.10 11.85 -18.30
C ARG A 10 23.86 11.31 -17.62
N ALA A 11 23.52 10.05 -17.90
CA ALA A 11 22.42 9.38 -17.24
C ALA A 11 22.56 9.44 -15.71
N PRO A 12 21.46 9.67 -14.94
CA PRO A 12 21.52 9.73 -13.48
C PRO A 12 21.96 8.39 -12.91
N THR A 13 22.78 8.44 -11.86
CA THR A 13 23.24 7.22 -11.18
C THR A 13 22.07 6.49 -10.49
N PRO A 14 22.16 5.17 -10.25
CA PRO A 14 21.15 4.45 -9.50
C PRO A 14 20.85 5.09 -8.13
N GLY A 15 21.86 5.63 -7.44
CA GLY A 15 21.70 6.33 -6.17
C GLY A 15 20.88 7.62 -6.29
N ALA A 16 21.11 8.40 -7.35
CA ALA A 16 20.32 9.62 -7.61
C ALA A 16 18.85 9.28 -7.90
N VAL A 17 18.60 8.22 -8.67
CA VAL A 17 17.24 7.73 -8.94
C VAL A 17 16.59 7.23 -7.66
N ALA A 18 17.30 6.45 -6.82
CA ALA A 18 16.77 5.97 -5.55
C ALA A 18 16.39 7.13 -4.61
N ALA A 19 17.22 8.15 -4.50
CA ALA A 19 16.91 9.35 -3.72
C ALA A 19 15.64 10.05 -4.22
N ALA A 20 15.50 10.24 -5.54
CA ALA A 20 14.31 10.83 -6.14
C ALA A 20 13.04 10.02 -5.85
N VAL A 21 13.12 8.70 -5.96
CA VAL A 21 12.00 7.77 -5.64
C VAL A 21 11.59 7.91 -4.18
N VAL A 22 12.54 7.84 -3.25
CA VAL A 22 12.26 7.93 -1.80
C VAL A 22 11.64 9.29 -1.45
N ASN A 23 12.20 10.39 -1.97
CA ASN A 23 11.68 11.74 -1.72
C ASN A 23 10.25 11.90 -2.28
N THR A 24 9.99 11.40 -3.50
CA THR A 24 8.67 11.43 -4.11
C THR A 24 7.68 10.59 -3.31
N ALA A 25 8.08 9.40 -2.86
CA ALA A 25 7.24 8.53 -2.02
C ALA A 25 6.83 9.23 -0.72
N GLN A 26 7.73 9.99 -0.07
CA GLN A 26 7.40 10.78 1.13
C GLN A 26 6.35 11.86 0.85
N LEU A 27 6.43 12.53 -0.32
CA LEU A 27 5.43 13.51 -0.75
C LEU A 27 4.07 12.85 -0.96
N VAL A 28 4.03 11.76 -1.71
CA VAL A 28 2.80 10.99 -1.97
C VAL A 28 2.18 10.49 -0.66
N LEU A 29 2.99 9.95 0.27
CA LEU A 29 2.51 9.50 1.58
C LEU A 29 1.87 10.63 2.39
N ARG A 30 2.40 11.87 2.32
CA ARG A 30 1.77 13.04 2.96
C ARG A 30 0.40 13.33 2.38
N LEU A 31 0.24 13.28 1.05
CA LEU A 31 -1.05 13.48 0.38
C LEU A 31 -2.04 12.38 0.75
N VAL A 32 -1.61 11.12 0.74
CA VAL A 32 -2.45 9.98 1.15
C VAL A 32 -2.91 10.14 2.60
N ARG A 33 -2.00 10.49 3.53
CA ARG A 33 -2.36 10.75 4.94
C ARG A 33 -3.39 11.88 5.08
N ALA A 34 -3.25 12.95 4.30
CA ALA A 34 -4.20 14.05 4.29
C ALA A 34 -5.57 13.59 3.76
N ALA A 35 -5.60 12.84 2.66
CA ALA A 35 -6.82 12.28 2.09
C ALA A 35 -7.53 11.33 3.07
N VAL A 36 -6.77 10.45 3.73
CA VAL A 36 -7.30 9.53 4.75
C VAL A 36 -7.97 10.30 5.90
N ARG A 37 -7.31 11.35 6.43
CA ARG A 37 -7.87 12.16 7.53
C ARG A 37 -9.15 12.89 7.15
N ARG A 38 -9.30 13.30 5.88
CA ARG A 38 -10.53 13.99 5.40
C ARG A 38 -11.72 13.06 5.21
N GLN A 39 -11.51 11.74 5.18
CA GLN A 39 -12.58 10.76 4.95
C GLN A 39 -13.26 10.33 6.26
N HIS A 40 -14.00 11.25 6.91
CA HIS A 40 -14.94 10.89 7.97
C HIS A 40 -16.20 10.23 7.39
N PRO A 41 -16.76 9.17 8.01
CA PRO A 41 -16.44 8.55 9.30
C PRO A 41 -15.39 7.42 9.24
N VAL A 42 -14.72 7.20 8.10
CA VAL A 42 -13.86 6.01 7.92
C VAL A 42 -12.58 6.07 8.77
N ASN A 43 -12.10 7.24 9.15
CA ASN A 43 -10.94 7.52 10.04
C ASN A 43 -9.97 6.34 10.27
N LEU A 44 -9.37 5.83 9.19
CA LEU A 44 -8.34 4.80 9.23
C LEU A 44 -6.96 5.44 9.36
N SER A 45 -6.05 4.84 10.12
CA SER A 45 -4.64 5.17 10.00
C SER A 45 -4.06 4.61 8.69
N VAL A 46 -2.91 5.13 8.25
CA VAL A 46 -2.22 4.58 7.06
C VAL A 46 -1.86 3.11 7.25
N THR A 47 -1.47 2.71 8.46
CA THR A 47 -1.16 1.32 8.78
C THR A 47 -2.40 0.43 8.73
N GLN A 48 -3.55 0.93 9.22
CA GLN A 48 -4.83 0.23 9.10
C GLN A 48 -5.28 0.11 7.64
N LEU A 49 -5.09 1.16 6.85
CA LEU A 49 -5.39 1.13 5.41
C LEU A 49 -4.54 0.09 4.69
N ARG A 50 -3.22 0.04 4.97
CA ARG A 50 -2.31 -0.95 4.40
C ARG A 50 -2.69 -2.38 4.79
N ALA A 51 -3.03 -2.62 6.05
CA ALA A 51 -3.48 -3.93 6.51
C ALA A 51 -4.80 -4.35 5.82
N LEU A 52 -5.76 -3.42 5.71
CA LEU A 52 -7.03 -3.67 5.04
C LEU A 52 -6.85 -3.98 3.56
N ASP A 53 -5.96 -3.25 2.88
CA ASP A 53 -5.61 -3.47 1.47
C ASP A 53 -4.96 -4.85 1.27
N TYR A 54 -4.01 -5.22 2.14
CA TYR A 54 -3.36 -6.52 2.12
C TYR A 54 -4.35 -7.68 2.31
N VAL A 55 -5.26 -7.57 3.30
CA VAL A 55 -6.31 -8.59 3.53
C VAL A 55 -7.28 -8.67 2.34
N SER A 56 -7.55 -7.54 1.67
CA SER A 56 -8.38 -7.50 0.47
C SER A 56 -7.74 -8.22 -0.71
N ALA A 57 -6.44 -8.04 -0.89
CA ALA A 57 -5.66 -8.69 -1.95
C ALA A 57 -5.37 -10.18 -1.65
N ASN A 58 -5.39 -10.59 -0.36
CA ASN A 58 -5.05 -11.94 0.10
C ASN A 58 -6.16 -12.52 1.00
N PRO A 59 -7.34 -12.86 0.47
CA PRO A 59 -8.44 -13.39 1.25
C PRO A 59 -8.05 -14.70 1.96
N GLY A 60 -8.32 -14.80 3.26
CA GLY A 60 -7.92 -15.94 4.07
C GLY A 60 -6.51 -15.87 4.64
N THR A 61 -5.84 -14.72 4.53
CA THR A 61 -4.50 -14.51 5.10
C THR A 61 -4.49 -14.63 6.63
N SER A 62 -3.33 -14.95 7.19
CA SER A 62 -3.12 -15.05 8.64
C SER A 62 -2.77 -13.69 9.26
N LEU A 63 -2.92 -13.59 10.59
CA LEU A 63 -2.47 -12.44 11.36
C LEU A 63 -0.96 -12.20 11.24
N SER A 64 -0.16 -13.28 11.21
CA SER A 64 1.30 -13.20 11.05
C SER A 64 1.68 -12.57 9.72
N ALA A 65 1.05 -13.02 8.62
CA ALA A 65 1.32 -12.46 7.31
C ALA A 65 0.95 -10.96 7.21
N VAL A 66 -0.12 -10.54 7.90
CA VAL A 66 -0.45 -9.12 8.03
C VAL A 66 0.62 -8.37 8.84
N ALA A 67 1.08 -8.93 9.96
CA ALA A 67 2.12 -8.34 10.79
C ALA A 67 3.40 -8.11 10.00
N ASP A 68 3.87 -9.12 9.27
CA ASP A 68 5.06 -9.06 8.42
C ASP A 68 4.91 -7.98 7.32
N TYR A 69 3.76 -7.96 6.65
CA TYR A 69 3.50 -6.99 5.58
C TYR A 69 3.49 -5.53 6.07
N VAL A 70 2.88 -5.26 7.23
CA VAL A 70 2.83 -3.90 7.76
C VAL A 70 4.08 -3.50 8.54
N GLY A 71 4.96 -4.46 8.87
CA GLY A 71 6.18 -4.25 9.64
C GLY A 71 5.91 -4.05 11.13
N LEU A 72 5.00 -4.83 11.72
CA LEU A 72 4.64 -4.77 13.13
C LEU A 72 4.93 -6.10 13.84
N ALA A 73 5.24 -6.02 15.13
CA ALA A 73 5.23 -7.19 16.00
C ALA A 73 3.81 -7.78 16.11
N LEU A 74 3.69 -9.09 16.28
CA LEU A 74 2.41 -9.82 16.28
C LEU A 74 1.39 -9.25 17.28
N PRO A 75 1.75 -8.86 18.54
CA PRO A 75 0.80 -8.24 19.47
C PRO A 75 0.22 -6.92 18.92
N SER A 76 1.06 -6.07 18.33
CA SER A 76 0.62 -4.78 17.74
C SER A 76 -0.26 -4.99 16.52
N ALA A 77 0.05 -5.97 15.68
CA ALA A 77 -0.78 -6.35 14.54
C ALA A 77 -2.14 -6.92 15.01
N SER A 78 -2.18 -7.67 16.14
CA SER A 78 -3.44 -8.13 16.73
C SER A 78 -4.32 -6.95 17.12
N VAL A 79 -3.80 -5.98 17.85
CA VAL A 79 -4.53 -4.76 18.25
C VAL A 79 -5.04 -4.00 17.03
N LEU A 80 -4.22 -3.88 15.99
CA LEU A 80 -4.60 -3.24 14.73
C LEU A 80 -5.77 -3.96 14.05
N VAL A 81 -5.68 -5.29 13.91
CA VAL A 81 -6.72 -6.12 13.29
C VAL A 81 -7.99 -6.16 14.16
N ASP A 82 -7.87 -6.17 15.49
CA ASP A 82 -9.00 -6.05 16.43
C ASP A 82 -9.75 -4.72 16.21
N GLY A 83 -9.00 -3.63 16.01
CA GLY A 83 -9.57 -2.33 15.67
C GLY A 83 -10.35 -2.34 14.36
N LEU A 84 -9.87 -3.04 13.34
CA LEU A 84 -10.58 -3.21 12.07
C LEU A 84 -11.81 -4.12 12.22
N ALA A 85 -11.70 -5.19 12.99
CA ALA A 85 -12.79 -6.13 13.24
C ALA A 85 -13.94 -5.50 14.05
N ARG A 86 -13.63 -4.73 15.12
CA ARG A 86 -14.65 -3.98 15.89
C ARG A 86 -15.43 -2.99 15.03
N ARG A 87 -14.82 -2.50 13.96
CA ARG A 87 -15.46 -1.60 12.97
C ARG A 87 -16.11 -2.37 11.83
N ALA A 88 -16.22 -3.69 11.94
CA ALA A 88 -16.78 -4.57 10.92
C ALA A 88 -16.12 -4.42 9.53
N LEU A 89 -14.84 -4.00 9.45
CA LEU A 89 -14.10 -3.84 8.19
C LEU A 89 -13.39 -5.14 7.79
N VAL A 90 -13.02 -5.97 8.78
CA VAL A 90 -12.39 -7.28 8.60
C VAL A 90 -13.19 -8.31 9.42
N ALA A 91 -13.42 -9.48 8.84
CA ALA A 91 -13.96 -10.64 9.53
C ALA A 91 -12.83 -11.62 9.87
N ARG A 92 -12.94 -12.25 11.04
CA ARG A 92 -12.12 -13.39 11.46
C ARG A 92 -12.91 -14.66 11.24
N LEU A 93 -12.38 -15.57 10.47
CA LEU A 93 -12.99 -16.86 10.16
C LEU A 93 -12.09 -17.97 10.71
N VAL A 94 -12.70 -19.01 11.20
CA VAL A 94 -11.99 -20.24 11.55
C VAL A 94 -11.73 -21.00 10.24
N ALA A 95 -10.48 -21.43 10.01
CA ALA A 95 -10.16 -22.19 8.82
C ALA A 95 -10.91 -23.53 8.82
N SER A 96 -11.47 -23.91 7.67
CA SER A 96 -12.06 -25.24 7.49
C SER A 96 -10.96 -26.30 7.68
N GLY A 97 -11.08 -27.15 8.70
CA GLY A 97 -10.11 -28.22 8.98
C GLY A 97 -9.08 -27.95 10.09
N ASP A 98 -8.89 -26.71 10.50
CA ASP A 98 -8.03 -26.38 11.66
C ASP A 98 -8.60 -25.21 12.47
N ARG A 99 -9.28 -25.53 13.57
CA ARG A 99 -9.91 -24.54 14.47
C ARG A 99 -8.92 -23.59 15.14
N ARG A 100 -7.61 -23.85 15.06
CA ARG A 100 -6.55 -23.00 15.63
C ARG A 100 -6.07 -21.93 14.65
N ARG A 101 -6.40 -22.07 13.35
CA ARG A 101 -5.99 -21.13 12.31
C ARG A 101 -7.09 -20.12 12.02
N LEU A 102 -6.91 -18.92 12.53
CA LEU A 102 -7.77 -17.78 12.18
C LEU A 102 -7.35 -17.21 10.82
N GLN A 103 -8.32 -17.09 9.94
CA GLN A 103 -8.19 -16.44 8.64
C GLN A 103 -8.85 -15.07 8.66
N LEU A 104 -8.25 -14.11 7.97
CA LEU A 104 -8.78 -12.76 7.85
C LEU A 104 -9.39 -12.57 6.45
N ARG A 105 -10.57 -11.96 6.43
CA ARG A 105 -11.23 -11.55 5.18
C ARG A 105 -11.77 -10.13 5.32
N VAL A 106 -11.67 -9.36 4.23
CA VAL A 106 -12.31 -8.05 4.18
C VAL A 106 -13.83 -8.24 4.05
N THR A 107 -14.59 -7.42 4.75
CA THR A 107 -16.06 -7.39 4.63
C THR A 107 -16.50 -6.49 3.46
N PRO A 108 -17.78 -6.55 3.05
CA PRO A 108 -18.32 -5.59 2.09
C PRO A 108 -18.14 -4.12 2.55
N ALA A 109 -18.33 -3.85 3.85
CA ALA A 109 -18.09 -2.53 4.45
C ALA A 109 -16.61 -2.14 4.39
N GLY A 110 -15.68 -3.08 4.69
CA GLY A 110 -14.25 -2.87 4.56
C GLY A 110 -13.83 -2.57 3.13
N SER A 111 -14.35 -3.32 2.16
CA SER A 111 -14.10 -3.07 0.74
C SER A 111 -14.60 -1.71 0.29
N ALA A 112 -15.78 -1.29 0.74
CA ALA A 112 -16.33 0.04 0.43
C ALA A 112 -15.48 1.15 1.04
N ALA A 113 -15.06 1.00 2.31
CA ALA A 113 -14.19 1.92 3.00
C ALA A 113 -12.83 2.08 2.29
N LEU A 114 -12.22 0.95 1.91
CA LEU A 114 -10.95 0.92 1.19
C LEU A 114 -11.06 1.66 -0.16
N ARG A 115 -12.08 1.31 -0.97
CA ARG A 115 -12.31 1.98 -2.25
C ARG A 115 -12.49 3.49 -2.10
N LYS A 116 -13.28 3.94 -1.11
CA LYS A 116 -13.52 5.36 -0.84
C LYS A 116 -12.23 6.11 -0.52
N VAL A 117 -11.41 5.56 0.37
CA VAL A 117 -10.15 6.18 0.78
C VAL A 117 -9.16 6.22 -0.38
N LEU A 118 -9.02 5.12 -1.13
CA LEU A 118 -8.11 5.05 -2.28
C LEU A 118 -8.55 5.98 -3.41
N ALA A 119 -9.87 6.12 -3.65
CA ALA A 119 -10.39 7.06 -4.64
C ALA A 119 -10.05 8.51 -4.26
N ALA A 120 -10.24 8.89 -2.99
CA ALA A 120 -9.89 10.22 -2.49
C ALA A 120 -8.37 10.50 -2.59
N ALA A 121 -7.54 9.52 -2.23
CA ALA A 121 -6.10 9.65 -2.36
C ALA A 121 -5.65 9.80 -3.83
N ARG A 122 -6.25 9.02 -4.74
CA ARG A 122 -6.00 9.13 -6.18
C ARG A 122 -6.43 10.49 -6.73
N ALA A 123 -7.59 11.01 -6.33
CA ALA A 123 -8.05 12.33 -6.74
C ALA A 123 -7.12 13.46 -6.28
N GLU A 124 -6.63 13.38 -5.03
CA GLU A 124 -5.67 14.35 -4.50
C GLU A 124 -4.35 14.35 -5.29
N VAL A 125 -3.83 13.16 -5.61
CA VAL A 125 -2.62 13.03 -6.44
C VAL A 125 -2.87 13.50 -7.85
N ALA A 126 -4.00 13.11 -8.46
CA ALA A 126 -4.36 13.52 -9.82
C ALA A 126 -4.45 15.03 -9.96
N GLY A 127 -5.04 15.71 -8.96
CA GLY A 127 -5.09 17.18 -8.94
C GLY A 127 -3.71 17.84 -8.94
N ARG A 128 -2.70 17.21 -8.31
CA ARG A 128 -1.31 17.70 -8.30
C ARG A 128 -0.56 17.43 -9.60
N LEU A 129 -1.06 16.50 -10.40
CA LEU A 129 -0.48 16.12 -11.70
C LEU A 129 -1.23 16.73 -12.88
N ALA A 130 -2.23 17.58 -12.63
CA ALA A 130 -3.10 18.17 -13.67
C ALA A 130 -2.30 18.99 -14.70
N ASP A 131 -1.27 19.72 -14.23
CA ASP A 131 -0.46 20.61 -15.07
C ASP A 131 0.56 19.87 -15.95
N LEU A 132 0.73 18.57 -15.78
CA LEU A 132 1.60 17.76 -16.64
C LEU A 132 0.99 17.62 -18.02
N THR A 133 1.81 17.84 -19.04
CA THR A 133 1.44 17.58 -20.44
C THR A 133 1.17 16.09 -20.67
N PRO A 134 0.43 15.70 -21.73
CA PRO A 134 0.20 14.30 -22.08
C PRO A 134 1.50 13.48 -22.21
N ARG A 135 2.56 14.09 -22.76
CA ARG A 135 3.87 13.46 -22.92
C ARG A 135 4.55 13.18 -21.57
N GLU A 136 4.52 14.17 -20.67
CA GLU A 136 5.08 14.00 -19.31
C GLU A 136 4.30 12.96 -18.51
N ARG A 137 2.96 12.93 -18.60
CA ARG A 137 2.15 11.87 -17.97
C ARG A 137 2.52 10.48 -18.47
N ALA A 138 2.77 10.31 -19.77
CA ALA A 138 3.20 9.04 -20.33
C ALA A 138 4.58 8.61 -19.81
N LEU A 139 5.54 9.54 -19.73
CA LEU A 139 6.88 9.29 -19.19
C LEU A 139 6.83 8.89 -17.72
N VAL A 140 6.04 9.62 -16.90
CA VAL A 140 5.84 9.31 -15.48
C VAL A 140 5.21 7.94 -15.30
N ALA A 141 4.17 7.61 -16.08
CA ALA A 141 3.52 6.29 -16.00
C ALA A 141 4.49 5.15 -16.34
N LEU A 142 5.29 5.31 -17.39
CA LEU A 142 6.31 4.33 -17.79
C LEU A 142 7.38 4.16 -16.69
N ALA A 143 7.90 5.28 -16.17
CA ALA A 143 8.91 5.26 -15.10
C ALA A 143 8.39 4.56 -13.84
N LEU A 144 7.15 4.87 -13.41
CA LEU A 144 6.52 4.24 -12.26
C LEU A 144 6.30 2.73 -12.47
N ALA A 145 5.90 2.31 -13.67
CA ALA A 145 5.75 0.89 -13.99
C ALA A 145 7.09 0.13 -13.87
N ARG A 146 8.17 0.72 -14.39
CA ARG A 146 9.53 0.16 -14.28
C ARG A 146 10.03 0.09 -12.83
N ILE A 147 9.82 1.16 -12.07
CA ILE A 147 10.19 1.20 -10.65
C ILE A 147 9.39 0.14 -9.87
N SER A 148 8.09 0.05 -10.07
CA SER A 148 7.24 -0.96 -9.42
C SER A 148 7.70 -2.38 -9.72
N ALA A 149 8.05 -2.67 -10.96
CA ALA A 149 8.59 -3.98 -11.35
C ALA A 149 9.95 -4.27 -10.69
N ALA A 150 10.82 -3.26 -10.57
CA ALA A 150 12.14 -3.42 -9.94
C ALA A 150 12.05 -3.61 -8.42
N LEU A 151 11.05 -3.02 -7.77
CA LEU A 151 10.82 -3.09 -6.33
C LEU A 151 9.89 -4.24 -5.91
N ALA A 152 9.28 -4.94 -6.88
CA ALA A 152 8.44 -6.10 -6.59
C ALA A 152 9.27 -7.16 -5.83
N PRO A 153 8.71 -7.80 -4.77
CA PRO A 153 9.40 -8.86 -4.06
C PRO A 153 9.81 -9.94 -5.07
N ARG A 154 11.10 -10.20 -5.19
CA ARG A 154 11.57 -11.37 -5.92
C ARG A 154 11.00 -12.57 -5.20
N GLY A 155 10.12 -13.35 -5.85
CA GLY A 155 9.44 -14.47 -5.23
C GLY A 155 10.42 -15.29 -4.40
N HIS A 156 10.10 -15.48 -3.12
CA HIS A 156 10.77 -16.48 -2.32
C HIS A 156 10.47 -17.81 -3.00
N ALA A 157 11.42 -18.30 -3.79
CA ALA A 157 11.43 -19.69 -4.19
C ALA A 157 11.27 -20.48 -2.89
N ALA A 158 10.16 -21.23 -2.80
CA ALA A 158 9.87 -22.11 -1.69
C ALA A 158 11.15 -22.89 -1.37
N ARG A 159 11.80 -22.58 -0.26
CA ARG A 159 12.76 -23.49 0.32
C ARG A 159 11.93 -24.65 0.84
N SER A 160 11.73 -25.63 -0.02
CA SER A 160 11.33 -26.96 0.38
C SER A 160 12.40 -27.47 1.36
N HIS A 161 12.14 -27.34 2.65
CA HIS A 161 12.86 -28.13 3.63
C HIS A 161 12.33 -29.56 3.48
N GLY A 162 12.98 -30.31 2.60
CA GLY A 162 12.99 -31.76 2.72
C GLY A 162 13.85 -32.11 3.95
N ARG A 163 13.23 -32.70 4.90
CA ARG A 163 13.58 -33.88 5.71
C ARG A 163 12.65 -33.95 6.91
#